data_c643da39b5f788d3ae4f698b9eac0d41
#
_entry.id   c643da39b5f788d3ae4f698b9eac0d41
#
_cell.length_a   1.000
_cell.length_b   1.000
_cell.length_c   1.000
_cell.angle_alpha   90.00
_cell.angle_beta   90.00
_cell.angle_gamma   90.00
#
_symmetry.space_group_name_H-M   'P 1'
#
loop_
_entity.id
_entity.type
_entity.pdbx_description
1 polymer ?
#
loop_
_entity_poly.entity_id
_entity_poly.type
_entity_poly.pdbx_seq_one_letter_code
_entity_poly.pdbx_strand_id
1 'polypeptide(L)'
;MRDGPPVTLYCFAHAGAGVSAFAHWRTATGDGVRVSPLPLPGRGTRRREARVTSREALLGALLDPLAEQVADGRPYALYGHSLGGIVAHTLAHALVGAGLPAPRLLAVGASPPPHIPAPHHEDLSDAHLLRFTSDLDAAPTGLLAAPGSLYHRRVLPVLRDDLRLAAALRTAALTDAAHRLLPVPVLAVDGLDDPVVGAAALDGWARWTTGRLVRRTVPGGHFFVRGPQAPRLLGRACRVARRTRPVPGLTTGGQQ
;
A
#
# COMPACT_ATOMS: atom_id res chain seq x y z
N MET A 1 -4.55 23.10 24.17
CA MET A 1 -5.13 22.92 22.82
C MET A 1 -5.69 21.50 22.77
N ARG A 2 -7.01 21.34 22.63
CA ARG A 2 -7.59 19.99 22.44
C ARG A 2 -7.10 19.47 21.09
N ASP A 3 -6.28 18.42 21.11
CA ASP A 3 -5.91 17.71 19.91
C ASP A 3 -7.19 17.16 19.27
N GLY A 4 -7.43 17.50 17.99
CA GLY A 4 -8.57 16.97 17.23
C GLY A 4 -8.56 15.43 17.15
N PRO A 5 -9.56 14.81 16.51
CA PRO A 5 -9.68 13.35 16.45
C PRO A 5 -8.40 12.71 15.90
N PRO A 6 -8.05 11.49 16.35
CA PRO A 6 -6.88 10.78 15.84
C PRO A 6 -7.03 10.50 14.34
N VAL A 7 -5.90 10.50 13.62
CA VAL A 7 -5.86 10.07 12.22
C VAL A 7 -5.93 8.56 12.17
N THR A 8 -6.85 8.00 11.39
CA THR A 8 -6.84 6.57 11.10
C THR A 8 -5.86 6.29 9.96
N LEU A 9 -4.84 5.47 10.23
CA LEU A 9 -3.88 5.00 9.24
C LEU A 9 -4.27 3.60 8.78
N TYR A 10 -4.92 3.50 7.62
CA TYR A 10 -5.22 2.22 6.99
C TYR A 10 -3.96 1.67 6.33
N CYS A 11 -3.63 0.40 6.61
CA CYS A 11 -2.38 -0.20 6.17
C CYS A 11 -2.62 -1.43 5.30
N PHE A 12 -1.88 -1.52 4.17
CA PHE A 12 -1.91 -2.64 3.22
C PHE A 12 -0.52 -3.29 3.13
N ALA A 13 -0.50 -4.60 3.34
CA ALA A 13 0.76 -5.35 3.42
C ALA A 13 1.39 -5.63 2.04
N HIS A 14 2.65 -6.01 2.06
CA HIS A 14 3.38 -6.52 0.90
C HIS A 14 2.86 -7.90 0.45
N ALA A 15 3.23 -8.31 -0.76
CA ALA A 15 2.87 -9.60 -1.33
C ALA A 15 3.27 -10.77 -0.40
N GLY A 16 2.39 -11.74 -0.27
CA GLY A 16 2.56 -12.89 0.62
C GLY A 16 2.28 -12.62 2.09
N ALA A 17 2.14 -11.35 2.52
CA ALA A 17 1.94 -10.99 3.92
C ALA A 17 0.48 -10.71 4.28
N GLY A 18 0.20 -10.72 5.58
CA GLY A 18 -1.08 -10.33 6.17
C GLY A 18 -0.92 -9.14 7.13
N VAL A 19 -1.98 -8.87 7.89
CA VAL A 19 -2.05 -7.75 8.84
C VAL A 19 -0.99 -7.82 9.96
N SER A 20 -0.43 -9.00 10.23
CA SER A 20 0.64 -9.19 11.19
C SER A 20 1.93 -8.41 10.87
N ALA A 21 2.13 -8.03 9.59
CA ALA A 21 3.23 -7.16 9.21
C ALA A 21 3.25 -5.81 9.96
N PHE A 22 2.09 -5.41 10.50
CA PHE A 22 1.90 -4.15 11.23
C PHE A 22 1.66 -4.34 12.74
N ALA A 23 1.92 -5.53 13.29
CA ALA A 23 1.56 -5.85 14.68
C ALA A 23 2.15 -4.85 15.71
N HIS A 24 3.40 -4.43 15.53
CA HIS A 24 4.10 -3.50 16.42
C HIS A 24 3.80 -2.00 16.12
N TRP A 25 3.07 -1.70 15.04
CA TRP A 25 2.84 -0.32 14.61
C TRP A 25 1.93 0.46 15.56
N ARG A 26 1.00 -0.24 16.24
CA ARG A 26 0.02 0.39 17.14
C ARG A 26 0.69 1.25 18.23
N THR A 27 1.81 0.78 18.77
CA THR A 27 2.59 1.50 19.79
C THR A 27 3.66 2.39 19.17
N ALA A 28 4.23 2.00 18.03
CA ALA A 28 5.36 2.68 17.43
C ALA A 28 4.99 3.98 16.68
N THR A 29 3.74 4.15 16.22
CA THR A 29 3.28 5.39 15.56
C THR A 29 3.11 6.57 16.54
N GLY A 30 2.98 6.28 17.83
CA GLY A 30 2.73 7.28 18.86
C GLY A 30 1.29 7.81 18.89
N ASP A 31 1.02 8.71 19.82
CA ASP A 31 -0.32 9.24 20.07
C ASP A 31 -0.92 9.99 18.88
N GLY A 32 -2.24 10.03 18.83
CA GLY A 32 -3.00 10.74 17.79
C GLY A 32 -3.06 10.01 16.45
N VAL A 33 -2.58 8.75 16.36
CA VAL A 33 -2.70 7.89 15.17
C VAL A 33 -3.27 6.54 15.55
N ARG A 34 -4.33 6.12 14.87
CA ARG A 34 -4.93 4.79 15.02
C ARG A 34 -4.56 3.93 13.82
N VAL A 35 -3.72 2.93 14.02
CA VAL A 35 -3.31 1.99 12.96
C VAL A 35 -4.42 0.96 12.74
N SER A 36 -4.88 0.83 11.49
CA SER A 36 -5.95 -0.07 11.05
C SER A 36 -5.48 -0.88 9.84
N PRO A 37 -4.80 -2.01 10.03
CA PRO A 37 -4.42 -2.87 8.93
C PRO A 37 -5.66 -3.54 8.30
N LEU A 38 -5.77 -3.48 6.98
CA LEU A 38 -6.86 -4.08 6.21
C LEU A 38 -6.38 -5.37 5.55
N PRO A 39 -7.03 -6.52 5.86
CA PRO A 39 -6.66 -7.79 5.24
C PRO A 39 -7.20 -7.89 3.82
N LEU A 40 -6.35 -8.30 2.88
CA LEU A 40 -6.82 -8.75 1.57
C LEU A 40 -7.58 -10.09 1.72
N PRO A 41 -8.56 -10.37 0.84
CA PRO A 41 -9.23 -11.67 0.78
C PRO A 41 -8.24 -12.84 0.65
N GLY A 42 -8.64 -14.02 1.13
CA GLY A 42 -7.85 -15.24 1.05
C GLY A 42 -6.76 -15.40 2.11
N ARG A 43 -6.72 -14.51 3.15
CA ARG A 43 -5.72 -14.61 4.23
C ARG A 43 -6.25 -14.11 5.58
N GLY A 44 -5.55 -14.48 6.65
CA GLY A 44 -5.88 -14.05 8.02
C GLY A 44 -7.34 -14.34 8.39
N THR A 45 -8.06 -13.33 8.82
CA THR A 45 -9.49 -13.41 9.16
C THR A 45 -10.38 -13.67 7.94
N ARG A 46 -9.91 -13.32 6.73
CA ARG A 46 -10.62 -13.50 5.45
C ARG A 46 -10.15 -14.74 4.67
N ARG A 47 -9.53 -15.72 5.33
CA ARG A 47 -8.92 -16.91 4.69
C ARG A 47 -9.86 -17.81 3.90
N ARG A 48 -11.18 -17.71 4.15
CA ARG A 48 -12.21 -18.49 3.44
C ARG A 48 -12.68 -17.82 2.15
N GLU A 49 -12.36 -16.55 1.96
CA GLU A 49 -12.71 -15.83 0.76
C GLU A 49 -11.74 -16.15 -0.37
N ALA A 50 -12.21 -16.03 -1.61
CA ALA A 50 -11.34 -16.14 -2.79
C ALA A 50 -10.29 -15.01 -2.79
N ARG A 51 -9.06 -15.32 -3.21
CA ARG A 51 -8.03 -14.31 -3.38
C ARG A 51 -8.35 -13.43 -4.58
N VAL A 52 -8.00 -12.15 -4.48
CA VAL A 52 -8.23 -11.17 -5.53
C VAL A 52 -6.97 -11.03 -6.40
N THR A 53 -7.15 -11.03 -7.72
CA THR A 53 -6.07 -10.92 -8.69
C THR A 53 -6.33 -9.86 -9.78
N SER A 54 -7.45 -9.13 -9.66
CA SER A 54 -7.81 -8.04 -10.57
C SER A 54 -8.20 -6.78 -9.80
N ARG A 55 -8.25 -5.65 -10.51
CA ARG A 55 -8.68 -4.36 -9.95
C ARG A 55 -10.16 -4.42 -9.51
N GLU A 56 -11.01 -5.01 -10.33
CA GLU A 56 -12.45 -5.11 -10.07
C GLU A 56 -12.72 -5.95 -8.82
N ALA A 57 -12.04 -7.10 -8.70
CA ALA A 57 -12.16 -7.95 -7.53
C ALA A 57 -11.63 -7.26 -6.25
N LEU A 58 -10.53 -6.49 -6.36
CA LEU A 58 -10.02 -5.70 -5.25
C LEU A 58 -11.02 -4.64 -4.79
N LEU A 59 -11.56 -3.86 -5.74
CA LEU A 59 -12.53 -2.81 -5.44
C LEU A 59 -13.81 -3.40 -4.86
N GLY A 60 -14.35 -4.46 -5.44
CA GLY A 60 -15.53 -5.15 -4.92
C GLY A 60 -15.33 -5.70 -3.50
N ALA A 61 -14.11 -6.05 -3.13
CA ALA A 61 -13.81 -6.59 -1.80
C ALA A 61 -13.51 -5.54 -0.73
N LEU A 62 -13.00 -4.36 -1.10
CA LEU A 62 -12.44 -3.40 -0.14
C LEU A 62 -13.06 -2.00 -0.23
N LEU A 63 -13.66 -1.60 -1.36
CA LEU A 63 -14.11 -0.21 -1.53
C LEU A 63 -15.26 0.13 -0.60
N ASP A 64 -16.34 -0.63 -0.61
CA ASP A 64 -17.52 -0.34 0.21
C ASP A 64 -17.23 -0.36 1.72
N PRO A 65 -16.53 -1.39 2.26
CA PRO A 65 -16.18 -1.39 3.68
C PRO A 65 -15.26 -0.23 4.07
N LEU A 66 -14.39 0.22 3.17
CA LEU A 66 -13.52 1.38 3.43
C LEU A 66 -14.30 2.69 3.29
N ALA A 67 -15.18 2.80 2.31
CA ALA A 67 -16.05 3.94 2.09
C ALA A 67 -16.91 4.25 3.32
N GLU A 68 -17.55 3.24 3.90
CA GLU A 68 -18.32 3.36 5.14
C GLU A 68 -17.47 3.92 6.29
N GLN A 69 -16.21 3.48 6.40
CA GLN A 69 -15.32 3.92 7.47
C GLN A 69 -14.81 5.37 7.32
N VAL A 70 -14.83 5.92 6.10
CA VAL A 70 -14.32 7.27 5.83
C VAL A 70 -15.44 8.29 5.55
N ALA A 71 -16.68 7.84 5.41
CA ALA A 71 -17.83 8.67 5.08
C ALA A 71 -18.11 9.78 6.12
N ASP A 72 -17.74 9.57 7.37
CA ASP A 72 -17.93 10.55 8.46
C ASP A 72 -16.99 11.76 8.39
N GLY A 73 -16.08 11.80 7.41
CA GLY A 73 -15.12 12.88 7.18
C GLY A 73 -13.99 12.98 8.22
N ARG A 74 -13.86 12.02 9.14
CA ARG A 74 -12.72 11.97 10.05
C ARG A 74 -11.41 11.84 9.29
N PRO A 75 -10.33 12.47 9.79
CA PRO A 75 -9.04 12.43 9.08
C PRO A 75 -8.50 11.01 9.01
N TYR A 76 -8.14 10.59 7.81
CA TYR A 76 -7.49 9.32 7.58
C TYR A 76 -6.31 9.44 6.61
N ALA A 77 -5.44 8.46 6.63
CA ALA A 77 -4.33 8.28 5.71
C ALA A 77 -4.30 6.83 5.23
N LEU A 78 -3.76 6.62 4.03
CA LEU A 78 -3.52 5.29 3.50
C LEU A 78 -2.01 5.04 3.48
N TYR A 79 -1.60 3.86 3.90
CA TYR A 79 -0.23 3.38 3.76
C TYR A 79 -0.23 2.01 3.09
N GLY A 80 0.64 1.84 2.12
CA GLY A 80 0.87 0.53 1.54
C GLY A 80 2.35 0.22 1.38
N HIS A 81 2.73 -1.02 1.66
CA HIS A 81 4.10 -1.50 1.50
C HIS A 81 4.20 -2.42 0.29
N SER A 82 5.11 -2.17 -0.64
CA SER A 82 5.32 -2.96 -1.86
C SER A 82 4.01 -3.10 -2.66
N LEU A 83 3.45 -4.30 -2.85
CA LEU A 83 2.08 -4.49 -3.38
C LEU A 83 1.07 -3.54 -2.72
N GLY A 84 1.13 -3.41 -1.40
CA GLY A 84 0.21 -2.56 -0.65
C GLY A 84 0.23 -1.10 -1.11
N GLY A 85 1.34 -0.60 -1.65
CA GLY A 85 1.45 0.77 -2.16
C GLY A 85 0.54 1.01 -3.37
N ILE A 86 0.54 0.10 -4.35
CA ILE A 86 -0.37 0.20 -5.50
C ILE A 86 -1.82 -0.09 -5.11
N VAL A 87 -2.08 -0.95 -4.10
CA VAL A 87 -3.41 -1.17 -3.53
C VAL A 87 -3.93 0.13 -2.89
N ALA A 88 -3.13 0.78 -2.04
CA ALA A 88 -3.50 2.04 -1.40
C ALA A 88 -3.77 3.16 -2.42
N HIS A 89 -2.95 3.25 -3.47
CA HIS A 89 -3.14 4.19 -4.57
C HIS A 89 -4.45 3.92 -5.32
N THR A 90 -4.73 2.66 -5.68
CA THR A 90 -5.98 2.27 -6.38
C THR A 90 -7.22 2.62 -5.56
N LEU A 91 -7.20 2.32 -4.25
CA LEU A 91 -8.31 2.66 -3.36
C LEU A 91 -8.46 4.18 -3.15
N ALA A 92 -7.36 4.93 -3.04
CA ALA A 92 -7.41 6.38 -2.96
C ALA A 92 -8.11 6.98 -4.20
N HIS A 93 -7.75 6.49 -5.40
CA HIS A 93 -8.41 6.90 -6.64
C HIS A 93 -9.90 6.57 -6.65
N ALA A 94 -10.27 5.36 -6.26
CA ALA A 94 -11.66 4.93 -6.24
C ALA A 94 -12.50 5.76 -5.25
N LEU A 95 -11.98 6.03 -4.04
CA LEU A 95 -12.66 6.87 -3.04
C LEU A 95 -12.87 8.30 -3.53
N VAL A 96 -11.82 8.92 -4.08
CA VAL A 96 -11.91 10.29 -4.63
C VAL A 96 -12.85 10.33 -5.84
N GLY A 97 -12.77 9.34 -6.72
CA GLY A 97 -13.67 9.20 -7.88
C GLY A 97 -15.13 9.01 -7.51
N ALA A 98 -15.41 8.40 -6.37
CA ALA A 98 -16.75 8.25 -5.81
C ALA A 98 -17.23 9.50 -5.03
N GLY A 99 -16.47 10.60 -5.03
CA GLY A 99 -16.82 11.83 -4.31
C GLY A 99 -16.68 11.74 -2.78
N LEU A 100 -16.04 10.71 -2.28
CA LEU A 100 -15.79 10.55 -0.85
C LEU A 100 -14.63 11.43 -0.37
N PRO A 101 -14.54 11.72 0.95
CA PRO A 101 -13.45 12.49 1.49
C PRO A 101 -12.08 11.91 1.10
N ALA A 102 -11.21 12.74 0.52
CA ALA A 102 -9.86 12.31 0.15
C ALA A 102 -8.99 12.00 1.39
N PRO A 103 -8.08 11.03 1.33
CA PRO A 103 -7.13 10.80 2.41
C PRO A 103 -6.24 12.04 2.63
N ARG A 104 -5.89 12.32 3.87
CA ARG A 104 -4.96 13.42 4.21
C ARG A 104 -3.54 13.16 3.73
N LEU A 105 -3.21 11.91 3.49
CA LEU A 105 -1.90 11.45 3.06
C LEU A 105 -2.04 10.09 2.38
N LEU A 106 -1.41 9.94 1.22
CA LEU A 106 -1.06 8.64 0.66
C LEU A 106 0.41 8.39 0.96
N ALA A 107 0.72 7.34 1.71
CA ALA A 107 2.08 6.94 1.97
C ALA A 107 2.36 5.60 1.29
N VAL A 108 3.48 5.51 0.56
CA VAL A 108 3.91 4.31 -0.16
C VAL A 108 5.31 3.94 0.30
N GLY A 109 5.50 2.69 0.70
CA GLY A 109 6.78 2.15 1.14
C GLY A 109 7.26 1.06 0.20
N ALA A 110 8.52 1.10 -0.24
CA ALA A 110 9.12 0.11 -1.14
C ALA A 110 8.22 -0.23 -2.36
N SER A 111 7.54 0.79 -2.90
CA SER A 111 6.56 0.63 -3.98
C SER A 111 6.81 1.66 -5.07
N PRO A 112 7.33 1.27 -6.23
CA PRO A 112 7.50 2.18 -7.36
C PRO A 112 6.11 2.57 -7.90
N PRO A 113 5.99 3.78 -8.53
CA PRO A 113 4.73 4.21 -9.13
C PRO A 113 4.34 3.33 -10.33
N PRO A 114 3.06 3.36 -10.76
CA PRO A 114 2.57 2.43 -11.79
C PRO A 114 3.36 2.41 -13.11
N HIS A 115 3.88 3.55 -13.55
CA HIS A 115 4.60 3.66 -14.84
C HIS A 115 6.05 3.14 -14.80
N ILE A 116 6.57 2.84 -13.63
CA ILE A 116 7.89 2.19 -13.51
C ILE A 116 7.64 0.69 -13.49
N PRO A 117 8.22 -0.06 -14.45
CA PRO A 117 8.07 -1.50 -14.47
C PRO A 117 8.51 -2.12 -13.15
N ALA A 118 7.69 -3.02 -12.61
CA ALA A 118 8.11 -3.83 -11.49
C ALA A 118 9.05 -4.94 -12.03
N PRO A 119 10.14 -5.24 -11.33
CA PRO A 119 11.01 -6.32 -11.78
C PRO A 119 10.24 -7.65 -11.82
N HIS A 120 10.30 -8.32 -12.97
CA HIS A 120 10.06 -9.76 -13.18
C HIS A 120 8.71 -10.35 -12.72
N HIS A 121 7.64 -10.08 -13.47
CA HIS A 121 6.35 -10.76 -13.21
C HIS A 121 5.85 -11.61 -14.37
N GLU A 122 6.68 -11.89 -15.38
CA GLU A 122 6.30 -12.76 -16.52
C GLU A 122 6.34 -14.23 -16.12
N ASP A 123 7.34 -14.67 -15.37
CA ASP A 123 7.44 -16.03 -14.84
C ASP A 123 7.03 -16.07 -13.37
N LEU A 124 5.92 -16.71 -13.07
CA LEU A 124 5.43 -16.95 -11.72
C LEU A 124 5.57 -18.42 -11.28
N SER A 125 6.54 -19.13 -11.85
CA SER A 125 6.90 -20.47 -11.40
C SER A 125 7.39 -20.47 -9.96
N ASP A 126 7.29 -21.61 -9.27
CA ASP A 126 7.78 -21.75 -7.90
C ASP A 126 9.27 -21.44 -7.81
N ALA A 127 10.06 -21.86 -8.81
CA ALA A 127 11.49 -21.59 -8.86
C ALA A 127 11.78 -20.08 -8.96
N HIS A 128 11.01 -19.35 -9.75
CA HIS A 128 11.15 -17.90 -9.86
C HIS A 128 10.73 -17.19 -8.56
N LEU A 129 9.62 -17.58 -7.98
CA LEU A 129 9.13 -16.99 -6.73
C LEU A 129 10.11 -17.23 -5.56
N LEU A 130 10.75 -18.39 -5.51
CA LEU A 130 11.78 -18.67 -4.51
C LEU A 130 13.03 -17.80 -4.72
N ARG A 131 13.49 -17.61 -5.96
CA ARG A 131 14.58 -16.68 -6.26
C ARG A 131 14.22 -15.26 -5.85
N PHE A 132 13.04 -14.77 -6.26
CA PHE A 132 12.56 -13.45 -5.91
C PHE A 132 12.52 -13.22 -4.39
N THR A 133 12.05 -14.20 -3.61
CA THR A 133 12.07 -14.07 -2.14
C THR A 133 13.48 -14.14 -1.57
N SER A 134 14.41 -14.87 -2.22
CA SER A 134 15.82 -14.90 -1.83
C SER A 134 16.49 -13.53 -2.04
N ASP A 135 16.25 -12.91 -3.17
CA ASP A 135 16.81 -11.59 -3.51
C ASP A 135 16.34 -10.49 -2.54
N LEU A 136 15.21 -10.74 -1.88
CA LEU A 136 14.64 -9.85 -0.86
C LEU A 136 15.00 -10.23 0.58
N ASP A 137 15.92 -11.15 0.82
CA ASP A 137 16.20 -11.72 2.14
C ASP A 137 14.95 -12.28 2.87
N ALA A 138 14.02 -12.81 2.10
CA ALA A 138 12.77 -13.37 2.60
C ALA A 138 12.60 -14.86 2.27
N ALA A 139 13.62 -15.50 1.74
CA ALA A 139 13.57 -16.90 1.39
C ALA A 139 13.39 -17.80 2.62
N PRO A 140 12.61 -18.87 2.48
CA PRO A 140 12.52 -19.87 3.53
C PRO A 140 13.87 -20.61 3.70
N THR A 141 14.18 -20.97 4.92
CA THR A 141 15.38 -21.75 5.26
C THR A 141 15.04 -23.12 5.80
N GLY A 142 15.99 -24.06 5.79
CA GLY A 142 15.81 -25.40 6.33
C GLY A 142 14.66 -26.17 5.70
N LEU A 143 13.87 -26.84 6.49
CA LEU A 143 12.74 -27.66 6.04
C LEU A 143 11.66 -26.87 5.29
N LEU A 144 11.56 -25.56 5.50
CA LEU A 144 10.62 -24.71 4.79
C LEU A 144 11.04 -24.47 3.32
N ALA A 145 12.32 -24.61 3.00
CA ALA A 145 12.83 -24.48 1.63
C ALA A 145 12.55 -25.73 0.78
N ALA A 146 12.23 -26.88 1.41
CA ALA A 146 12.03 -28.14 0.70
C ALA A 146 10.81 -28.10 -0.22
N PRO A 147 10.85 -28.72 -1.40
CA PRO A 147 9.69 -28.90 -2.27
C PRO A 147 8.52 -29.57 -1.52
N GLY A 148 7.30 -29.08 -1.72
CA GLY A 148 6.12 -29.59 -1.03
C GLY A 148 6.00 -29.23 0.45
N SER A 149 6.86 -28.34 0.96
CA SER A 149 6.78 -27.81 2.33
C SER A 149 5.49 -27.00 2.58
N LEU A 150 5.25 -26.60 3.83
CA LEU A 150 4.16 -25.67 4.13
C LEU A 150 4.32 -24.34 3.41
N TYR A 151 5.56 -23.87 3.21
CA TYR A 151 5.84 -22.67 2.45
C TYR A 151 5.34 -22.79 1.00
N HIS A 152 5.69 -23.87 0.30
CA HIS A 152 5.22 -24.13 -1.06
C HIS A 152 3.69 -24.22 -1.13
N ARG A 153 3.05 -24.91 -0.19
CA ARG A 153 1.59 -25.09 -0.22
C ARG A 153 0.78 -23.88 0.24
N ARG A 154 1.32 -23.05 1.12
CA ARG A 154 0.57 -21.97 1.77
C ARG A 154 1.02 -20.57 1.38
N VAL A 155 2.32 -20.36 1.14
CA VAL A 155 2.88 -19.02 0.87
C VAL A 155 3.02 -18.75 -0.61
N LEU A 156 3.61 -19.65 -1.39
CA LEU A 156 3.82 -19.42 -2.83
C LEU A 156 2.53 -19.15 -3.61
N PRO A 157 1.41 -19.86 -3.39
CA PRO A 157 0.17 -19.54 -4.07
C PRO A 157 -0.37 -18.15 -3.73
N VAL A 158 -0.22 -17.70 -2.48
CA VAL A 158 -0.60 -16.34 -2.07
C VAL A 158 0.30 -15.31 -2.74
N LEU A 159 1.61 -15.53 -2.70
CA LEU A 159 2.59 -14.63 -3.33
C LEU A 159 2.33 -14.50 -4.84
N ARG A 160 2.08 -15.61 -5.52
CA ARG A 160 1.77 -15.64 -6.96
C ARG A 160 0.53 -14.80 -7.31
N ASP A 161 -0.55 -14.99 -6.57
CA ASP A 161 -1.79 -14.25 -6.81
C ASP A 161 -1.62 -12.76 -6.46
N ASP A 162 -0.83 -12.44 -5.44
CA ASP A 162 -0.50 -11.06 -5.08
C ASP A 162 0.34 -10.34 -6.14
N LEU A 163 1.27 -11.04 -6.78
CA LEU A 163 2.05 -10.48 -7.89
C LEU A 163 1.18 -10.28 -9.13
N ARG A 164 0.23 -11.20 -9.41
CA ARG A 164 -0.79 -11.00 -10.45
C ARG A 164 -1.64 -9.77 -10.17
N LEU A 165 -2.09 -9.60 -8.92
CA LEU A 165 -2.83 -8.41 -8.51
C LEU A 165 -1.99 -7.16 -8.74
N ALA A 166 -0.72 -7.13 -8.31
CA ALA A 166 0.15 -5.97 -8.51
C ALA A 166 0.28 -5.59 -9.99
N ALA A 167 0.45 -6.57 -10.88
CA ALA A 167 0.53 -6.36 -12.31
C ALA A 167 -0.80 -5.80 -12.86
N ALA A 168 -1.93 -6.40 -12.50
CA ALA A 168 -3.26 -5.95 -12.93
C ALA A 168 -3.56 -4.50 -12.49
N LEU A 169 -3.21 -4.14 -11.24
CA LEU A 169 -3.42 -2.78 -10.73
C LEU A 169 -2.54 -1.75 -11.45
N ARG A 170 -1.29 -2.10 -11.78
CA ARG A 170 -0.39 -1.23 -12.57
C ARG A 170 -0.91 -1.03 -13.97
N THR A 171 -1.28 -2.11 -14.65
CA THR A 171 -1.88 -2.03 -16.00
C THR A 171 -3.13 -1.18 -15.98
N ALA A 172 -4.05 -1.41 -15.06
CA ALA A 172 -5.27 -0.61 -14.95
C ALA A 172 -4.97 0.88 -14.70
N ALA A 173 -4.00 1.21 -13.84
CA ALA A 173 -3.60 2.60 -13.61
C ALA A 173 -3.02 3.28 -14.85
N LEU A 174 -2.36 2.54 -15.74
CA LEU A 174 -1.79 3.07 -16.98
C LEU A 174 -2.81 3.19 -18.12
N THR A 175 -3.83 2.32 -18.13
CA THR A 175 -4.85 2.28 -19.21
C THR A 175 -6.07 3.13 -18.91
N ASP A 176 -6.29 3.49 -17.65
CA ASP A 176 -7.40 4.37 -17.28
C ASP A 176 -7.16 5.77 -17.88
N ALA A 177 -7.87 6.07 -18.98
CA ALA A 177 -7.78 7.33 -19.72
C ALA A 177 -8.13 8.57 -18.86
N ALA A 178 -8.79 8.35 -17.74
CA ALA A 178 -9.06 9.37 -16.73
C ALA A 178 -7.93 9.47 -15.70
N HIS A 179 -6.67 9.45 -16.11
CA HIS A 179 -5.51 9.67 -15.21
C HIS A 179 -5.65 10.99 -14.44
N ARG A 180 -6.64 11.04 -13.57
CA ARG A 180 -6.79 12.15 -12.65
C ARG A 180 -5.71 12.03 -11.60
N LEU A 181 -4.80 13.00 -11.60
CA LEU A 181 -3.83 13.10 -10.53
C LEU A 181 -4.56 13.17 -9.19
N LEU A 182 -4.13 12.38 -8.22
CA LEU A 182 -4.71 12.44 -6.88
C LEU A 182 -4.45 13.81 -6.25
N PRO A 183 -5.46 14.54 -5.76
CA PRO A 183 -5.26 15.80 -5.04
C PRO A 183 -4.85 15.54 -3.58
N VAL A 184 -3.85 14.67 -3.37
CA VAL A 184 -3.44 14.16 -2.05
C VAL A 184 -1.92 14.22 -1.94
N PRO A 185 -1.35 14.73 -0.82
CA PRO A 185 0.08 14.66 -0.60
C PRO A 185 0.56 13.20 -0.60
N VAL A 186 1.73 12.96 -1.19
CA VAL A 186 2.35 11.63 -1.22
C VAL A 186 3.63 11.63 -0.38
N LEU A 187 3.76 10.65 0.51
CA LEU A 187 5.00 10.31 1.19
C LEU A 187 5.52 8.99 0.63
N ALA A 188 6.62 9.05 -0.12
CA ALA A 188 7.28 7.88 -0.66
C ALA A 188 8.49 7.52 0.21
N VAL A 189 8.56 6.26 0.63
CA VAL A 189 9.58 5.76 1.56
C VAL A 189 10.31 4.57 0.96
N ASP A 190 11.64 4.62 0.95
CA ASP A 190 12.51 3.51 0.58
C ASP A 190 13.35 3.02 1.76
N GLY A 191 13.83 1.80 1.65
CA GLY A 191 14.89 1.27 2.49
C GLY A 191 16.26 1.61 1.90
N LEU A 192 17.22 1.99 2.75
CA LEU A 192 18.57 2.33 2.31
C LEU A 192 19.22 1.20 1.50
N ASP A 193 18.97 -0.04 1.90
CA ASP A 193 19.55 -1.25 1.34
C ASP A 193 18.50 -2.05 0.51
N ASP A 194 17.43 -1.40 0.03
CA ASP A 194 16.39 -2.06 -0.78
C ASP A 194 16.95 -2.38 -2.18
N PRO A 195 17.12 -3.67 -2.56
CA PRO A 195 17.68 -4.03 -3.85
C PRO A 195 16.70 -3.85 -5.02
N VAL A 196 15.42 -3.61 -4.73
CA VAL A 196 14.34 -3.57 -5.73
C VAL A 196 13.89 -2.15 -6.03
N VAL A 197 13.79 -1.31 -4.99
CA VAL A 197 13.21 0.03 -5.12
C VAL A 197 14.21 1.06 -4.62
N GLY A 198 14.94 1.64 -5.55
CA GLY A 198 15.85 2.75 -5.23
C GLY A 198 15.12 4.11 -5.15
N ALA A 199 15.78 5.06 -4.50
CA ALA A 199 15.25 6.41 -4.28
C ALA A 199 14.79 7.11 -5.57
N ALA A 200 15.51 6.92 -6.70
CA ALA A 200 15.16 7.51 -7.99
C ALA A 200 13.81 7.03 -8.52
N ALA A 201 13.45 5.77 -8.27
CA ALA A 201 12.14 5.24 -8.69
C ALA A 201 11.00 5.96 -7.97
N LEU A 202 11.20 6.38 -6.72
CA LEU A 202 10.18 7.04 -5.93
C LEU A 202 9.87 8.48 -6.40
N ASP A 203 10.78 9.14 -7.10
CA ASP A 203 10.52 10.46 -7.72
C ASP A 203 9.38 10.39 -8.72
N GLY A 204 9.21 9.26 -9.36
CA GLY A 204 8.13 9.03 -10.32
C GLY A 204 6.73 9.21 -9.73
N TRP A 205 6.54 9.13 -8.40
CA TRP A 205 5.25 9.40 -7.76
C TRP A 205 4.77 10.84 -7.95
N ALA A 206 5.67 11.78 -8.28
CA ALA A 206 5.28 13.14 -8.64
C ALA A 206 4.31 13.21 -9.83
N ARG A 207 4.33 12.21 -10.71
CA ARG A 207 3.45 12.11 -11.89
C ARG A 207 2.04 11.61 -11.55
N TRP A 208 1.78 11.25 -10.29
CA TRP A 208 0.54 10.63 -9.83
C TRP A 208 -0.22 11.44 -8.80
N THR A 209 0.28 12.64 -8.48
CA THR A 209 -0.38 13.55 -7.53
C THR A 209 -0.28 15.01 -7.96
N THR A 210 -1.32 15.80 -7.67
CA THR A 210 -1.23 17.27 -7.70
C THR A 210 -0.77 17.82 -6.35
N GLY A 211 -0.74 16.97 -5.32
CA GLY A 211 -0.23 17.32 -4.00
C GLY A 211 1.30 17.30 -3.93
N ARG A 212 1.81 17.64 -2.77
CA ARG A 212 3.26 17.60 -2.52
C ARG A 212 3.77 16.17 -2.44
N LEU A 213 4.84 15.85 -3.19
CA LEU A 213 5.63 14.64 -2.96
C LEU A 213 6.74 14.92 -1.94
N VAL A 214 6.84 14.05 -0.94
CA VAL A 214 7.94 14.01 0.04
C VAL A 214 8.58 12.63 -0.01
N ARG A 215 9.90 12.58 -0.19
CA ARG A 215 10.66 11.33 -0.11
C ARG A 215 11.39 11.20 1.22
N ARG A 216 11.51 9.98 1.71
CA ARG A 216 12.28 9.63 2.91
C ARG A 216 12.90 8.26 2.73
N THR A 217 14.17 8.15 3.10
CA THR A 217 14.88 6.88 3.20
C THR A 217 14.96 6.48 4.67
N VAL A 218 14.75 5.22 4.96
CA VAL A 218 14.89 4.64 6.29
C VAL A 218 15.92 3.51 6.26
N PRO A 219 16.60 3.21 7.38
CA PRO A 219 17.51 2.05 7.45
C PRO A 219 16.80 0.74 7.14
N GLY A 220 17.49 -0.17 6.46
CA GLY A 220 17.06 -1.53 6.14
C GLY A 220 16.78 -1.75 4.66
N GLY A 221 16.56 -3.02 4.30
CA GLY A 221 16.23 -3.46 2.95
C GLY A 221 14.74 -3.33 2.63
N HIS A 222 14.27 -4.16 1.67
CA HIS A 222 12.88 -4.10 1.18
C HIS A 222 11.83 -4.20 2.28
N PHE A 223 12.09 -4.95 3.34
CA PHE A 223 11.13 -5.15 4.45
C PHE A 223 11.35 -4.22 5.65
N PHE A 224 11.81 -2.98 5.44
CA PHE A 224 11.94 -1.97 6.50
C PHE A 224 10.65 -1.72 7.29
N VAL A 225 9.50 -2.12 6.75
CA VAL A 225 8.19 -2.11 7.43
C VAL A 225 8.20 -2.87 8.76
N ARG A 226 9.10 -3.85 8.91
CA ARG A 226 9.29 -4.64 10.13
C ARG A 226 10.11 -3.90 11.20
N GLY A 227 10.81 -2.84 10.81
CA GLY A 227 11.64 -2.03 11.70
C GLY A 227 10.84 -0.91 12.39
N PRO A 228 11.41 -0.28 13.42
CA PRO A 228 10.73 0.77 14.20
C PRO A 228 10.69 2.14 13.51
N GLN A 229 11.51 2.37 12.49
CA GLN A 229 11.64 3.69 11.86
C GLN A 229 10.42 4.04 11.00
N ALA A 230 9.92 3.07 10.22
CA ALA A 230 8.76 3.28 9.36
C ALA A 230 7.52 3.74 10.14
N PRO A 231 7.04 3.03 11.19
CA PRO A 231 5.88 3.48 11.93
C PRO A 231 6.09 4.82 12.64
N ARG A 232 7.29 5.12 13.15
CA ARG A 232 7.60 6.42 13.75
C ARG A 232 7.53 7.55 12.73
N LEU A 233 8.05 7.34 11.53
CA LEU A 233 7.97 8.29 10.42
C LEU A 233 6.51 8.53 10.03
N LEU A 234 5.75 7.46 9.82
CA LEU A 234 4.34 7.53 9.42
C LEU A 234 3.49 8.21 10.51
N GLY A 235 3.74 7.93 11.78
CA GLY A 235 3.08 8.59 12.88
C GLY A 235 3.28 10.10 12.86
N ARG A 236 4.51 10.57 12.65
CA ARG A 236 4.82 12.00 12.48
C ARG A 236 4.12 12.59 11.24
N ALA A 237 4.19 11.90 10.10
CA ALA A 237 3.56 12.35 8.86
C ALA A 237 2.04 12.49 9.01
N CYS A 238 1.36 11.54 9.64
CA CYS A 238 -0.07 11.59 9.90
C CYS A 238 -0.44 12.79 10.79
N ARG A 239 0.34 13.07 11.85
CA ARG A 239 0.10 14.23 12.71
C ARG A 239 0.28 15.56 11.98
N VAL A 240 1.24 15.65 11.06
CA VAL A 240 1.42 16.84 10.19
C VAL A 240 0.24 16.96 9.24
N ALA A 241 -0.10 15.88 8.52
CA ALA A 241 -1.19 15.85 7.54
C ALA A 241 -2.57 16.18 8.18
N ARG A 242 -2.78 15.84 9.46
CA ARG A 242 -3.99 16.22 10.20
C ARG A 242 -4.21 17.74 10.26
N ARG A 243 -3.13 18.50 10.33
CA ARG A 243 -3.17 19.97 10.47
C ARG A 243 -3.36 20.69 9.14
N THR A 244 -3.14 20.01 8.02
CA THR A 244 -3.36 20.57 6.68
C THR A 244 -4.84 20.49 6.31
N ARG A 245 -5.41 21.56 5.72
CA ARG A 245 -6.76 21.51 5.18
C ARG A 245 -6.80 20.56 3.97
N PRO A 246 -7.91 19.81 3.75
CA PRO A 246 -8.10 19.12 2.49
C PRO A 246 -8.04 20.13 1.35
N VAL A 247 -7.41 19.75 0.24
CA VAL A 247 -7.62 20.49 -1.01
C VAL A 247 -9.07 20.26 -1.39
N PRO A 248 -9.90 21.31 -1.55
CA PRO A 248 -11.29 21.12 -1.99
C PRO A 248 -11.27 20.36 -3.31
N GLY A 249 -12.02 19.26 -3.39
CA GLY A 249 -12.22 18.56 -4.65
C GLY A 249 -12.76 19.54 -5.69
N LEU A 250 -12.23 19.49 -6.90
CA LEU A 250 -12.82 20.18 -8.06
C LEU A 250 -14.26 19.68 -8.21
N THR A 251 -15.20 20.44 -7.71
CA THR A 251 -16.59 20.29 -8.10
C THR A 251 -16.63 20.51 -9.60
N THR A 252 -16.91 19.46 -10.35
CA THR A 252 -17.28 19.56 -11.75
C THR A 252 -18.50 20.48 -11.82
N GLY A 253 -18.27 21.73 -12.22
CA GLY A 253 -19.32 22.68 -12.49
C GLY A 253 -20.25 22.07 -13.53
N GLY A 254 -21.52 21.88 -13.13
CA GLY A 254 -22.58 21.55 -14.06
C GLY A 254 -22.66 22.65 -15.13
N GLN A 255 -22.53 22.27 -16.37
CA GLN A 255 -22.97 23.07 -17.47
C GLN A 255 -24.49 22.89 -17.56
N GLN A 256 -25.18 24.01 -17.42
CA GLN A 256 -26.59 24.22 -17.83
C GLN A 256 -26.67 24.18 -19.35
#